data_4984d318088dd7baced03af56fd70af8
#
_entry.id   4984d318088dd7baced03af56fd70af8
#
_cell.length_a   1.000
_cell.length_b   1.000
_cell.length_c   1.000
_cell.angle_alpha   90.00
_cell.angle_beta   90.00
_cell.angle_gamma   90.00
#
_symmetry.space_group_name_H-M   'P 1'
#
loop_
_entity.id
_entity.type
_entity.pdbx_description
1 polymer ?
#
loop_
_entity_poly.entity_id
_entity_poly.type
_entity_poly.pdbx_seq_one_letter_code
_entity_poly.pdbx_strand_id
1 'polypeptide(L)'
;MGCLRDCATALPVAALALVGASACLGQDSGWELGVAGGFGLVQDATIRNSSGSVTAGIDNRFAAGVVAGQDLYQHLGGDLRYTFRDDDLVLKSGGRKANMDGDSHLIHYDLLFHARGRGARIRPYAAAGGGIRLFRGTGREDPNQPFSSFAFLTKTNQVKPLISVGGGVKVTLTRHLLIRVDFRDYISPFPEALFVPAAGAKIQGWLHDFVPLAGVSWAF
;
A
#
# COMPACT_ATOMS: atom_id res chain seq x y z
N MET A 1 10.69 29.84 -32.36
CA MET A 1 11.38 28.71 -32.98
C MET A 1 12.24 28.03 -31.89
N GLY A 2 12.09 26.86 -31.42
CA GLY A 2 11.20 25.78 -31.67
C GLY A 2 11.42 24.73 -30.57
N CYS A 3 10.40 23.95 -30.36
CA CYS A 3 10.41 22.56 -29.90
C CYS A 3 11.11 22.20 -28.58
N LEU A 4 10.33 21.97 -27.55
CA LEU A 4 10.49 20.86 -26.62
C LEU A 4 9.10 20.30 -26.33
N ARG A 5 8.73 19.32 -27.13
CA ARG A 5 7.61 18.39 -26.91
C ARG A 5 8.22 17.05 -26.51
N ASP A 6 7.49 16.36 -25.65
CA ASP A 6 7.48 14.90 -25.50
C ASP A 6 8.59 14.24 -24.67
N CYS A 7 8.32 14.12 -23.37
CA CYS A 7 8.78 13.00 -22.58
C CYS A 7 7.69 12.56 -21.59
N ALA A 8 6.59 12.08 -22.12
CA ALA A 8 5.54 11.42 -21.33
C ALA A 8 5.01 10.28 -22.17
N THR A 9 5.69 9.13 -22.16
CA THR A 9 5.09 7.80 -22.49
C THR A 9 6.18 6.73 -22.48
N ALA A 10 6.48 6.15 -21.34
CA ALA A 10 7.23 4.89 -21.29
C ALA A 10 6.98 4.16 -19.96
N LEU A 11 5.75 3.73 -19.70
CA LEU A 11 5.47 2.77 -18.63
C LEU A 11 4.12 2.05 -18.83
N PRO A 12 3.97 1.24 -19.88
CA PRO A 12 3.10 0.09 -19.72
C PRO A 12 3.61 -1.22 -20.36
N VAL A 13 4.88 -1.35 -20.73
CA VAL A 13 5.35 -2.55 -21.47
C VAL A 13 5.99 -3.61 -20.56
N ALA A 14 6.41 -3.26 -19.35
CA ALA A 14 7.05 -4.21 -18.44
C ALA A 14 6.10 -5.20 -17.75
N ALA A 15 4.80 -4.92 -17.72
CA ALA A 15 3.82 -5.80 -17.06
C ALA A 15 3.41 -7.02 -17.91
N LEU A 16 3.61 -6.99 -19.21
CA LEU A 16 3.18 -8.07 -20.12
C LEU A 16 4.24 -9.18 -20.34
N ALA A 17 5.50 -8.92 -20.00
CA ALA A 17 6.59 -9.87 -20.23
C ALA A 17 6.69 -10.98 -19.16
N LEU A 18 6.04 -10.83 -18.01
CA LEU A 18 6.04 -11.84 -16.93
C LEU A 18 5.05 -12.99 -17.13
N VAL A 19 4.09 -12.86 -18.06
CA VAL A 19 3.08 -13.89 -18.32
C VAL A 19 3.62 -15.01 -19.23
N GLY A 20 4.69 -14.77 -19.97
CA GLY A 20 5.23 -15.72 -20.94
C GLY A 20 6.24 -16.74 -20.40
N ALA A 21 6.80 -16.56 -19.21
CA ALA A 21 7.87 -17.41 -18.69
C ALA A 21 7.39 -18.65 -17.90
N SER A 22 6.10 -18.79 -17.65
CA SER A 22 5.55 -19.81 -16.75
C SER A 22 5.13 -21.12 -17.44
N ALA A 23 5.27 -21.23 -18.76
CA ALA A 23 4.81 -22.41 -19.51
C ALA A 23 5.75 -23.63 -19.45
N CYS A 24 6.92 -23.53 -18.79
CA CYS A 24 7.91 -24.60 -18.77
C CYS A 24 8.09 -25.34 -17.43
N LEU A 25 7.36 -24.99 -16.37
CA LEU A 25 7.48 -25.66 -15.07
C LEU A 25 6.24 -26.52 -14.77
N GLY A 26 6.09 -27.59 -15.53
CA GLY A 26 5.09 -28.62 -15.27
C GLY A 26 5.47 -29.50 -14.10
N GLN A 27 5.35 -29.00 -12.90
CA GLN A 27 5.22 -29.74 -11.64
C GLN A 27 4.37 -28.86 -10.74
N ASP A 28 3.59 -29.44 -9.82
CA ASP A 28 2.78 -28.73 -8.80
C ASP A 28 3.65 -27.74 -8.02
N SER A 29 4.02 -26.65 -8.65
CA SER A 29 5.03 -25.68 -8.16
C SER A 29 4.51 -24.85 -6.98
N GLY A 30 3.19 -24.89 -6.74
CA GLY A 30 2.54 -24.13 -5.67
C GLY A 30 2.67 -22.61 -5.85
N TRP A 31 2.95 -22.12 -7.06
CA TRP A 31 3.01 -20.69 -7.38
C TRP A 31 1.63 -20.15 -7.76
N GLU A 32 1.39 -18.92 -7.38
CA GLU A 32 0.20 -18.17 -7.81
C GLU A 32 0.58 -16.74 -8.20
N LEU A 33 -0.11 -16.18 -9.18
CA LEU A 33 -0.04 -14.79 -9.57
C LEU A 33 -1.44 -14.19 -9.53
N GLY A 34 -1.61 -13.05 -8.87
CA GLY A 34 -2.92 -12.46 -8.68
C GLY A 34 -2.92 -10.94 -8.72
N VAL A 35 -4.14 -10.43 -8.82
CA VAL A 35 -4.45 -8.99 -8.71
C VAL A 35 -5.50 -8.80 -7.62
N ALA A 36 -5.43 -7.68 -6.93
CA ALA A 36 -6.38 -7.34 -5.88
C ALA A 36 -6.71 -5.85 -5.91
N GLY A 37 -7.93 -5.51 -5.53
CA GLY A 37 -8.39 -4.14 -5.36
C GLY A 37 -9.13 -3.97 -4.04
N GLY A 38 -9.16 -2.76 -3.55
CA GLY A 38 -9.80 -2.42 -2.29
C GLY A 38 -9.67 -0.95 -1.95
N PHE A 39 -9.70 -0.62 -0.69
CA PHE A 39 -9.54 0.74 -0.20
C PHE A 39 -8.85 0.73 1.16
N GLY A 40 -8.22 1.84 1.52
CA GLY A 40 -7.57 1.97 2.81
C GLY A 40 -8.36 2.81 3.78
N LEU A 41 -8.23 2.46 5.04
CA LEU A 41 -8.75 3.17 6.20
C LEU A 41 -7.56 3.57 7.06
N VAL A 42 -7.10 4.81 6.89
CA VAL A 42 -5.88 5.29 7.55
C VAL A 42 -6.23 5.93 8.89
N GLN A 43 -5.47 5.59 9.92
CA GLN A 43 -5.58 6.24 11.23
C GLN A 43 -4.82 7.56 11.21
N ASP A 44 -5.51 8.65 11.52
CA ASP A 44 -4.93 10.00 11.58
C ASP A 44 -3.90 10.13 12.69
N ALA A 45 -2.84 10.93 12.45
CA ALA A 45 -1.86 11.35 13.45
C ALA A 45 -2.16 12.77 13.95
N THR A 46 -1.62 13.11 15.11
CA THR A 46 -1.76 14.47 15.68
C THR A 46 -0.42 15.20 15.68
N ILE A 47 -0.41 16.41 15.11
CA ILE A 47 0.72 17.34 15.21
C ILE A 47 0.40 18.37 16.32
N ARG A 48 1.29 18.53 17.26
CA ARG A 48 1.12 19.45 18.41
C ARG A 48 2.25 20.45 18.50
N ASN A 49 1.90 21.68 18.89
CA ASN A 49 2.83 22.72 19.31
C ASN A 49 2.28 23.46 20.56
N SER A 50 2.95 24.51 21.02
CA SER A 50 2.52 25.32 22.16
C SER A 50 1.17 26.03 21.96
N SER A 51 0.73 26.23 20.71
CA SER A 51 -0.50 26.96 20.35
C SER A 51 -1.72 26.04 20.13
N GLY A 52 -1.54 24.70 20.13
CA GLY A 52 -2.63 23.76 19.94
C GLY A 52 -2.24 22.51 19.16
N SER A 53 -3.22 21.93 18.44
CA SER A 53 -3.02 20.71 17.68
C SER A 53 -3.75 20.76 16.34
N VAL A 54 -3.18 20.06 15.35
CA VAL A 54 -3.79 19.77 14.05
C VAL A 54 -3.75 18.28 13.79
N THR A 55 -4.79 17.74 13.19
CA THR A 55 -4.85 16.36 12.74
C THR A 55 -4.21 16.27 11.36
N ALA A 56 -3.18 15.43 11.24
CA ALA A 56 -2.54 15.07 10.00
C ALA A 56 -2.97 13.66 9.60
N GLY A 57 -3.46 13.49 8.41
CA GLY A 57 -3.98 12.21 7.92
C GLY A 57 -3.80 12.03 6.42
N ILE A 58 -4.17 10.84 6.00
CA ILE A 58 -4.24 10.45 4.60
C ILE A 58 -5.70 10.07 4.34
N ASP A 59 -6.32 10.66 3.33
CA ASP A 59 -7.72 10.36 3.03
C ASP A 59 -7.89 8.90 2.55
N ASN A 60 -9.00 8.30 2.97
CA ASN A 60 -9.35 6.92 2.63
C ASN A 60 -9.71 6.81 1.16
N ARG A 61 -8.85 6.17 0.38
CA ARG A 61 -9.00 6.04 -1.07
C ARG A 61 -8.69 4.64 -1.57
N PHE A 62 -8.71 4.51 -2.87
CA PHE A 62 -8.52 3.27 -3.62
C PHE A 62 -7.14 2.65 -3.39
N ALA A 63 -7.13 1.31 -3.33
CA ALA A 63 -5.95 0.47 -3.32
C ALA A 63 -6.03 -0.57 -4.43
N ALA A 64 -4.93 -0.79 -5.15
CA ALA A 64 -4.83 -1.87 -6.12
C ALA A 64 -3.43 -2.47 -6.09
N GLY A 65 -3.32 -3.75 -6.39
CA GLY A 65 -2.02 -4.39 -6.35
C GLY A 65 -1.95 -5.70 -7.08
N VAL A 66 -0.71 -6.20 -7.14
CA VAL A 66 -0.39 -7.52 -7.66
C VAL A 66 0.27 -8.35 -6.56
N VAL A 67 0.11 -9.65 -6.64
CA VAL A 67 0.69 -10.60 -5.70
C VAL A 67 1.28 -11.78 -6.45
N ALA A 68 2.51 -12.13 -6.11
CA ALA A 68 3.15 -13.39 -6.50
C ALA A 68 3.30 -14.23 -5.23
N GLY A 69 2.54 -15.31 -5.14
CA GLY A 69 2.52 -16.18 -3.99
C GLY A 69 3.17 -17.53 -4.28
N GLN A 70 3.70 -18.14 -3.24
CA GLN A 70 4.22 -19.50 -3.29
C GLN A 70 3.83 -20.28 -2.03
N ASP A 71 3.33 -21.48 -2.21
CA ASP A 71 3.15 -22.44 -1.13
C ASP A 71 4.50 -23.10 -0.82
N LEU A 72 5.14 -22.70 0.29
CA LEU A 72 6.44 -23.25 0.74
C LEU A 72 6.26 -24.65 1.35
N TYR A 73 5.25 -24.79 2.23
CA TYR A 73 4.90 -26.06 2.91
C TYR A 73 3.37 -26.22 2.97
N GLN A 74 2.88 -27.30 3.59
CA GLN A 74 1.44 -27.60 3.69
C GLN A 74 0.62 -26.47 4.32
N HIS A 75 1.20 -25.82 5.34
CA HIS A 75 0.58 -24.75 6.11
C HIS A 75 1.33 -23.43 6.04
N LEU A 76 2.44 -23.35 5.29
CA LEU A 76 3.26 -22.14 5.17
C LEU A 76 3.34 -21.74 3.72
N GLY A 77 3.06 -20.46 3.46
CA GLY A 77 3.25 -19.81 2.17
C GLY A 77 4.03 -18.50 2.28
N GLY A 78 4.38 -17.94 1.16
CA GLY A 78 5.00 -16.63 1.03
C GLY A 78 4.31 -15.84 -0.08
N ASP A 79 4.09 -14.55 0.13
CA ASP A 79 3.54 -13.62 -0.85
C ASP A 79 4.48 -12.43 -1.03
N LEU A 80 5.01 -12.22 -2.24
CA LEU A 80 5.57 -10.95 -2.64
C LEU A 80 4.46 -10.07 -3.18
N ARG A 81 4.28 -8.87 -2.62
CA ARG A 81 3.20 -7.96 -2.96
C ARG A 81 3.72 -6.60 -3.38
N TYR A 82 3.09 -6.05 -4.39
CA TYR A 82 3.11 -4.64 -4.71
C TYR A 82 1.70 -4.09 -4.58
N THR A 83 1.53 -2.98 -3.86
CA THR A 83 0.25 -2.29 -3.70
C THR A 83 0.42 -0.80 -3.99
N PHE A 84 -0.34 -0.30 -4.93
CA PHE A 84 -0.54 1.12 -5.18
C PHE A 84 -1.67 1.65 -4.31
N ARG A 85 -1.49 2.83 -3.75
CA ARG A 85 -2.48 3.55 -2.97
C ARG A 85 -2.61 4.97 -3.49
N ASP A 86 -3.84 5.41 -3.71
CA ASP A 86 -4.19 6.82 -3.88
C ASP A 86 -4.32 7.44 -2.48
N ASP A 87 -3.40 8.31 -2.10
CA ASP A 87 -3.19 8.77 -0.72
C ASP A 87 -3.15 10.31 -0.67
N ASP A 88 -4.30 10.99 -0.67
CA ASP A 88 -4.31 12.46 -0.48
C ASP A 88 -3.85 12.83 0.93
N LEU A 89 -2.90 13.75 0.99
CA LEU A 89 -2.38 14.30 2.23
C LEU A 89 -3.33 15.35 2.80
N VAL A 90 -3.68 15.26 4.08
CA VAL A 90 -4.69 16.13 4.68
C VAL A 90 -4.26 16.65 6.03
N LEU A 91 -4.48 17.97 6.25
CA LEU A 91 -4.39 18.62 7.56
C LEU A 91 -5.78 19.16 7.93
N LYS A 92 -6.27 18.83 9.14
CA LYS A 92 -7.62 19.22 9.62
C LYS A 92 -7.52 19.84 11.01
N SER A 93 -8.16 21.01 11.21
CA SER A 93 -8.34 21.62 12.53
C SER A 93 -9.46 22.64 12.51
N GLY A 94 -10.30 22.67 13.55
CA GLY A 94 -11.33 23.70 13.72
C GLY A 94 -12.33 23.80 12.55
N GLY A 95 -12.70 22.68 11.91
CA GLY A 95 -13.59 22.66 10.74
C GLY A 95 -12.95 23.10 9.43
N ARG A 96 -11.66 23.47 9.41
CA ARG A 96 -10.89 23.80 8.20
C ARG A 96 -10.07 22.58 7.75
N LYS A 97 -9.86 22.45 6.43
CA LYS A 97 -9.09 21.38 5.78
C LYS A 97 -8.09 21.99 4.80
N ALA A 98 -6.85 21.51 4.82
CA ALA A 98 -5.88 21.67 3.73
C ALA A 98 -5.60 20.28 3.17
N ASN A 99 -5.55 20.14 1.87
CA ASN A 99 -5.26 18.87 1.20
C ASN A 99 -4.29 19.06 0.05
N MET A 100 -3.53 18.03 -0.24
CA MET A 100 -2.64 17.94 -1.38
C MET A 100 -2.68 16.50 -1.91
N ASP A 101 -2.78 16.35 -3.23
CA ASP A 101 -2.79 15.04 -3.86
C ASP A 101 -1.48 14.29 -3.57
N GLY A 102 -1.60 13.00 -3.35
CA GLY A 102 -0.48 12.12 -3.08
C GLY A 102 -0.78 10.69 -3.48
N ASP A 103 0.25 9.90 -3.53
CA ASP A 103 0.14 8.44 -3.71
C ASP A 103 1.21 7.70 -2.90
N SER A 104 1.03 6.41 -2.71
CA SER A 104 2.08 5.57 -2.17
C SER A 104 2.18 4.22 -2.86
N HIS A 105 3.41 3.71 -2.88
CA HIS A 105 3.77 2.41 -3.43
C HIS A 105 4.33 1.55 -2.33
N LEU A 106 3.71 0.42 -2.07
CA LEU A 106 4.12 -0.53 -1.05
C LEU A 106 4.71 -1.76 -1.75
N ILE A 107 5.90 -2.18 -1.34
CA ILE A 107 6.52 -3.43 -1.77
C ILE A 107 6.92 -4.19 -0.51
N HIS A 108 6.36 -5.38 -0.31
CA HIS A 108 6.63 -6.19 0.88
C HIS A 108 6.53 -7.68 0.60
N TYR A 109 7.15 -8.44 1.47
CA TYR A 109 7.05 -9.89 1.50
C TYR A 109 6.40 -10.33 2.81
N ASP A 110 5.36 -11.18 2.69
CA ASP A 110 4.62 -11.73 3.81
C ASP A 110 4.79 -13.25 3.89
N LEU A 111 4.98 -13.77 5.10
CA LEU A 111 4.78 -15.17 5.40
C LEU A 111 3.29 -15.42 5.73
N LEU A 112 2.72 -16.46 5.15
CA LEU A 112 1.33 -16.87 5.32
C LEU A 112 1.26 -18.17 6.09
N PHE A 113 0.50 -18.17 7.18
CA PHE A 113 0.24 -19.34 8.00
C PHE A 113 -1.20 -19.82 7.76
N HIS A 114 -1.36 -20.86 6.94
CA HIS A 114 -2.65 -21.40 6.57
C HIS A 114 -3.20 -22.36 7.64
N ALA A 115 -4.45 -22.16 8.04
CA ALA A 115 -5.14 -23.05 8.98
C ALA A 115 -5.45 -24.44 8.37
N ARG A 116 -5.43 -24.54 7.02
CA ARG A 116 -5.70 -25.78 6.29
C ARG A 116 -4.63 -26.04 5.24
N GLY A 117 -4.34 -27.31 4.97
CA GLY A 117 -3.36 -27.75 3.99
C GLY A 117 -3.71 -27.38 2.53
N ARG A 118 -2.77 -27.59 1.61
CA ARG A 118 -2.86 -27.19 0.18
C ARG A 118 -4.09 -27.72 -0.56
N GLY A 119 -4.57 -28.93 -0.26
CA GLY A 119 -5.73 -29.54 -0.93
C GLY A 119 -7.09 -28.99 -0.50
N ALA A 120 -7.16 -28.10 0.51
CA ALA A 120 -8.42 -27.60 1.02
C ALA A 120 -8.97 -26.48 0.09
N ARG A 121 -10.28 -26.59 -0.26
CA ARG A 121 -10.96 -25.59 -1.11
C ARG A 121 -11.00 -24.20 -0.48
N ILE A 122 -11.09 -24.12 0.85
CA ILE A 122 -11.13 -22.86 1.60
C ILE A 122 -9.95 -22.89 2.56
N ARG A 123 -9.04 -21.93 2.42
CA ARG A 123 -7.78 -21.83 3.19
C ARG A 123 -7.70 -20.48 3.91
N PRO A 124 -8.22 -20.36 5.13
CA PRO A 124 -7.98 -19.19 5.98
C PRO A 124 -6.49 -19.12 6.34
N TYR A 125 -5.96 -17.91 6.47
CA TYR A 125 -4.56 -17.69 6.85
C TYR A 125 -4.38 -16.41 7.68
N ALA A 126 -3.38 -16.43 8.54
CA ALA A 126 -2.76 -15.25 9.11
C ALA A 126 -1.51 -14.90 8.28
N ALA A 127 -1.14 -13.63 8.25
CA ALA A 127 0.02 -13.17 7.51
C ALA A 127 0.78 -12.12 8.30
N ALA A 128 2.10 -12.18 8.22
CA ALA A 128 2.99 -11.18 8.77
C ALA A 128 4.23 -11.03 7.87
N GLY A 129 4.69 -9.81 7.72
CA GLY A 129 5.83 -9.53 6.86
C GLY A 129 6.34 -8.11 6.97
N GLY A 130 7.18 -7.74 6.03
CA GLY A 130 7.76 -6.41 6.00
C GLY A 130 8.28 -6.02 4.62
N GLY A 131 8.55 -4.74 4.49
CA GLY A 131 9.01 -4.16 3.24
C GLY A 131 9.26 -2.67 3.34
N ILE A 132 8.94 -1.98 2.26
CA ILE A 132 9.09 -0.53 2.16
C ILE A 132 7.81 0.10 1.62
N ARG A 133 7.56 1.33 2.04
CA ARG A 133 6.52 2.21 1.51
C ARG A 133 7.16 3.49 1.00
N LEU A 134 6.97 3.78 -0.28
CA LEU A 134 7.35 5.03 -0.91
C LEU A 134 6.12 5.94 -0.91
N PHE A 135 6.15 7.02 -0.17
CA PHE A 135 5.16 8.09 -0.20
C PHE A 135 5.58 9.15 -1.22
N ARG A 136 4.62 9.68 -1.97
CA ARG A 136 4.85 10.74 -2.94
C ARG A 136 3.78 11.83 -2.82
N GLY A 137 4.20 13.07 -2.64
CA GLY A 137 3.35 14.23 -2.81
C GLY A 137 3.29 14.60 -4.31
N THR A 138 2.14 14.46 -4.97
CA THR A 138 1.97 14.68 -6.40
C THR A 138 1.25 15.99 -6.71
N GLY A 139 0.53 16.54 -5.72
CA GLY A 139 -0.24 17.76 -5.84
C GLY A 139 0.59 19.03 -6.05
N ARG A 140 -0.11 20.16 -6.12
CA ARG A 140 0.51 21.48 -6.18
C ARG A 140 0.68 22.02 -4.77
N GLU A 141 1.89 22.49 -4.44
CA GLU A 141 2.13 23.19 -3.18
C GLU A 141 1.41 24.56 -3.19
N ASP A 142 0.63 24.81 -2.14
CA ASP A 142 0.05 26.13 -1.90
C ASP A 142 1.00 26.93 -1.01
N PRO A 143 1.50 28.10 -1.46
CA PRO A 143 2.33 28.96 -0.64
C PRO A 143 1.63 29.50 0.62
N ASN A 144 0.29 29.57 0.60
CA ASN A 144 -0.54 30.10 1.68
C ASN A 144 -1.32 29.02 2.41
N GLN A 145 -0.63 27.99 2.91
CA GLN A 145 -1.29 26.89 3.61
C GLN A 145 -1.90 27.35 4.95
N PRO A 146 -3.18 27.01 5.23
CA PRO A 146 -3.91 27.52 6.39
C PRO A 146 -3.37 27.02 7.74
N PHE A 147 -2.53 25.98 7.75
CA PHE A 147 -1.95 25.37 8.96
C PHE A 147 -0.43 25.50 9.02
N SER A 148 0.15 26.50 8.36
CA SER A 148 1.59 26.74 8.28
C SER A 148 2.29 26.91 9.65
N SER A 149 1.53 27.29 10.69
CA SER A 149 2.03 27.34 12.07
C SER A 149 2.20 25.96 12.73
N PHE A 150 1.64 24.90 12.15
CA PHE A 150 1.75 23.52 12.63
C PHE A 150 2.54 22.63 11.70
N ALA A 151 2.22 22.64 10.41
CA ALA A 151 2.92 21.88 9.38
C ALA A 151 2.66 22.42 7.98
N PHE A 152 3.56 22.07 7.06
CA PHE A 152 3.44 22.33 5.62
C PHE A 152 3.30 21.00 4.88
N LEU A 153 2.39 20.95 3.90
CA LEU A 153 2.34 19.87 2.92
C LEU A 153 3.32 20.20 1.79
N THR A 154 4.23 19.27 1.48
CA THR A 154 5.29 19.47 0.49
C THR A 154 5.26 18.42 -0.60
N LYS A 155 5.57 18.84 -1.82
CA LYS A 155 5.71 17.97 -2.99
C LYS A 155 7.08 17.32 -2.99
N THR A 156 7.20 16.22 -2.25
CA THR A 156 8.44 15.44 -2.13
C THR A 156 8.14 13.95 -2.08
N ASN A 157 9.19 13.15 -2.06
CA ASN A 157 9.10 11.69 -1.95
C ASN A 157 9.83 11.25 -0.68
N GLN A 158 9.27 10.26 -0.01
CA GLN A 158 9.92 9.66 1.16
C GLN A 158 9.70 8.15 1.22
N VAL A 159 10.79 7.41 1.40
CA VAL A 159 10.74 5.96 1.67
C VAL A 159 10.73 5.73 3.18
N LYS A 160 9.83 4.87 3.64
CA LYS A 160 9.75 4.42 5.04
C LYS A 160 9.74 2.89 5.10
N PRO A 161 10.27 2.27 6.17
CA PRO A 161 10.06 0.86 6.43
C PRO A 161 8.58 0.56 6.62
N LEU A 162 8.18 -0.66 6.25
CA LEU A 162 6.81 -1.13 6.32
C LEU A 162 6.76 -2.46 7.07
N ILE A 163 5.84 -2.57 8.01
CA ILE A 163 5.42 -3.83 8.62
C ILE A 163 4.02 -4.14 8.10
N SER A 164 3.79 -5.37 7.65
CA SER A 164 2.49 -5.86 7.20
C SER A 164 2.02 -6.94 8.15
N VAL A 165 0.82 -6.80 8.70
CA VAL A 165 0.17 -7.81 9.55
C VAL A 165 -1.29 -7.94 9.11
N GLY A 166 -1.80 -9.16 9.12
CA GLY A 166 -3.21 -9.33 8.78
C GLY A 166 -3.60 -10.78 8.56
N GLY A 167 -4.61 -10.98 7.77
CA GLY A 167 -5.08 -12.30 7.42
C GLY A 167 -6.10 -12.26 6.29
N GLY A 168 -6.51 -13.44 5.89
CA GLY A 168 -7.45 -13.55 4.78
C GLY A 168 -7.91 -14.98 4.56
N VAL A 169 -8.60 -15.14 3.46
CA VAL A 169 -9.09 -16.45 3.00
C VAL A 169 -8.80 -16.59 1.51
N LYS A 170 -8.19 -17.70 1.12
CA LYS A 170 -8.09 -18.16 -0.26
C LYS A 170 -9.19 -19.20 -0.51
N VAL A 171 -9.95 -19.02 -1.58
CA VAL A 171 -11.01 -19.96 -2.00
C VAL A 171 -10.67 -20.45 -3.41
N THR A 172 -10.40 -21.75 -3.54
CA THR A 172 -10.13 -22.39 -4.83
C THR A 172 -11.44 -22.64 -5.56
N LEU A 173 -11.65 -21.99 -6.68
CA LEU A 173 -12.83 -22.18 -7.54
C LEU A 173 -12.61 -23.31 -8.53
N THR A 174 -11.46 -23.31 -9.21
CA THR A 174 -11.03 -24.34 -10.15
C THR A 174 -9.59 -24.76 -9.85
N ARG A 175 -9.01 -25.65 -10.64
CA ARG A 175 -7.59 -26.06 -10.46
C ARG A 175 -6.61 -24.89 -10.55
N HIS A 176 -6.96 -23.83 -11.28
CA HIS A 176 -6.07 -22.71 -11.54
C HIS A 176 -6.59 -21.37 -11.02
N LEU A 177 -7.87 -21.28 -10.67
CA LEU A 177 -8.49 -20.00 -10.27
C LEU A 177 -8.80 -19.99 -8.79
N LEU A 178 -8.26 -18.97 -8.10
CA LEU A 178 -8.52 -18.69 -6.70
C LEU A 178 -9.14 -17.30 -6.56
N ILE A 179 -10.08 -17.18 -5.63
CA ILE A 179 -10.50 -15.89 -5.07
C ILE A 179 -9.81 -15.72 -3.74
N ARG A 180 -9.37 -14.50 -3.46
CA ARG A 180 -8.81 -14.15 -2.15
C ARG A 180 -9.47 -12.89 -1.60
N VAL A 181 -9.66 -12.90 -0.30
CA VAL A 181 -10.09 -11.74 0.48
C VAL A 181 -9.09 -11.56 1.60
N ASP A 182 -8.51 -10.38 1.67
CA ASP A 182 -7.47 -10.03 2.63
C ASP A 182 -7.92 -8.84 3.48
N PHE A 183 -7.47 -8.81 4.71
CA PHE A 183 -7.47 -7.62 5.55
C PHE A 183 -6.06 -7.42 6.08
N ARG A 184 -5.47 -6.26 5.80
CA ARG A 184 -4.09 -5.93 6.18
C ARG A 184 -4.03 -4.65 6.99
N ASP A 185 -3.18 -4.62 8.00
CA ASP A 185 -2.69 -3.41 8.64
C ASP A 185 -1.25 -3.17 8.17
N TYR A 186 -1.07 -2.08 7.44
CA TYR A 186 0.24 -1.61 7.00
C TYR A 186 0.74 -0.56 7.97
N ILE A 187 1.74 -0.93 8.77
CA ILE A 187 2.31 -0.11 9.83
C ILE A 187 3.61 0.51 9.34
N SER A 188 3.70 1.83 9.35
CA SER A 188 4.92 2.55 8.95
C SER A 188 5.13 3.81 9.79
N PRO A 189 6.38 4.31 9.93
CA PRO A 189 6.61 5.64 10.48
C PRO A 189 5.91 6.72 9.63
N PHE A 190 5.46 7.78 10.28
CA PHE A 190 4.78 8.89 9.61
C PHE A 190 5.71 9.58 8.59
N PRO A 191 5.23 10.00 7.39
CA PRO A 191 6.08 10.62 6.36
C PRO A 191 6.33 12.11 6.63
N GLU A 192 7.27 12.40 7.52
CA GLU A 192 7.60 13.77 7.97
C GLU A 192 8.12 14.69 6.86
N ALA A 193 8.66 14.13 5.76
CA ALA A 193 9.09 14.95 4.64
C ALA A 193 7.90 15.51 3.82
N LEU A 194 6.74 14.82 3.82
CA LEU A 194 5.52 15.28 3.16
C LEU A 194 4.70 16.21 4.08
N PHE A 195 4.78 15.96 5.39
CA PHE A 195 4.15 16.77 6.43
C PHE A 195 5.25 17.44 7.26
N VAL A 196 5.86 18.51 6.75
CA VAL A 196 6.99 19.17 7.42
C VAL A 196 6.49 19.93 8.65
N PRO A 197 6.83 19.50 9.87
CA PRO A 197 6.39 20.21 11.08
C PRO A 197 6.99 21.61 11.16
N ALA A 198 6.20 22.60 11.56
CA ALA A 198 6.70 23.93 11.87
C ALA A 198 7.63 23.90 13.08
N ALA A 199 8.44 24.95 13.28
CA ALA A 199 9.37 25.04 14.40
C ALA A 199 8.67 24.81 15.75
N GLY A 200 9.14 23.84 16.53
CA GLY A 200 8.55 23.45 17.81
C GLY A 200 7.35 22.50 17.73
N ALA A 201 6.87 22.15 16.53
CA ALA A 201 5.83 21.14 16.37
C ALA A 201 6.44 19.74 16.26
N LYS A 202 5.72 18.74 16.77
CA LYS A 202 6.13 17.32 16.69
C LYS A 202 4.98 16.46 16.19
N ILE A 203 5.29 15.55 15.28
CA ILE A 203 4.38 14.48 14.86
C ILE A 203 4.59 13.30 15.80
N GLN A 204 3.51 12.73 16.31
CA GLN A 204 3.55 11.58 17.19
C GLN A 204 2.80 10.41 16.59
N GLY A 205 3.41 9.22 16.65
CA GLY A 205 2.78 7.97 16.33
C GLY A 205 3.30 7.29 15.05
N TRP A 206 2.82 6.07 14.87
CA TRP A 206 2.97 5.26 13.68
C TRP A 206 1.70 5.36 12.86
N LEU A 207 1.84 5.29 11.56
CA LEU A 207 0.72 5.25 10.64
C LEU A 207 0.20 3.81 10.58
N HIS A 208 -1.06 3.62 10.92
CA HIS A 208 -1.81 2.39 10.71
C HIS A 208 -2.74 2.57 9.53
N ASP A 209 -2.63 1.67 8.57
CA ASP A 209 -3.39 1.71 7.33
C ASP A 209 -4.08 0.36 7.12
N PHE A 210 -5.36 0.31 7.49
CA PHE A 210 -6.19 -0.89 7.38
C PHE A 210 -6.75 -1.00 5.97
N VAL A 211 -6.36 -2.06 5.26
CA VAL A 211 -6.69 -2.23 3.84
C VAL A 211 -7.42 -3.55 3.63
N PRO A 212 -8.77 -3.54 3.53
CA PRO A 212 -9.52 -4.64 2.98
C PRO A 212 -9.29 -4.75 1.47
N LEU A 213 -8.94 -5.94 1.00
CA LEU A 213 -8.65 -6.24 -0.39
C LEU A 213 -9.43 -7.48 -0.84
N ALA A 214 -9.95 -7.44 -2.05
CA ALA A 214 -10.50 -8.60 -2.72
C ALA A 214 -9.80 -8.78 -4.07
N GLY A 215 -9.53 -10.02 -4.46
CA GLY A 215 -8.77 -10.28 -5.66
C GLY A 215 -8.94 -11.68 -6.19
N VAL A 216 -8.34 -11.89 -7.35
CA VAL A 216 -8.27 -13.16 -8.03
C VAL A 216 -6.82 -13.54 -8.30
N SER A 217 -6.51 -14.81 -8.21
CA SER A 217 -5.18 -15.35 -8.48
C SER A 217 -5.26 -16.55 -9.40
N TRP A 218 -4.25 -16.69 -10.23
CA TRP A 218 -4.03 -17.87 -11.07
C TRP A 218 -2.93 -18.74 -10.48
N ALA A 219 -3.23 -20.00 -10.20
CA ALA A 219 -2.29 -21.00 -9.71
C ALA A 219 -1.72 -21.85 -10.84
N PHE A 220 -0.43 -22.17 -10.74
CA PHE A 220 0.32 -22.96 -11.73
C PHE A 220 0.70 -24.33 -11.19
#